data_549b88b9a58515a492d952e26883c4ad
#
_entry.id   549b88b9a58515a492d952e26883c4ad
#
_cell.length_a   1.000
_cell.length_b   1.000
_cell.length_c   1.000
_cell.angle_alpha   90.00
_cell.angle_beta   90.00
_cell.angle_gamma   90.00
#
_symmetry.space_group_name_H-M   'P 1'
#
loop_
_entity.id
_entity.type
_entity.pdbx_description
1 polymer ?
#
loop_
_entity_poly.entity_id
_entity_poly.type
_entity_poly.pdbx_seq_one_letter_code
_entity_poly.pdbx_strand_id
1 'polypeptide(L)'
;MTSTLSLAAVLAEPARRRPRHVAVVEGERRTTYEELWRDARTFAGALYARGVAPGDRVALLAPNVTEFVVAYYGILAAGAVVVPVPTLLQAEEATHLVRHSGARLLVHHEALTGVARAAAAAAGVPAHPLSGFADGARALPTYATRAPDDTAVVFYTSGTTGRPKGAVLTHLNLVLNATVNAFDANPVRSDDVVMGSLPLFHTFGQSVSLNTTFRVGATLVLQPRFDPAEALATMVRHRATLFFGVPTMFIQLLAAARDAPELPRLRDCVSGGASLPVAVLEQFEATFATSIYEGYGLSETSPSATVNQRAFGARPGTVGHAIWGVDVEVADVETTERIVLLPPGERGEVVVRGHNVFAGYLDDPAATAGAVVDGWFRTGDVGVKDAEGFVSIVDRTKDLVIRSGFNVYPREVEEVLARHDGVAQVAVVGVPDEQVGEEVVAVVVPTAPGAVDADALVEWARERLGRHKYPRRVVLVDDLPLGPTHKVLKREVRRRLAERAAAR
;
A
#
# COMPACT_ATOMS: atom_id res chain seq x y z
N MET A 1 -5.08 23.33 28.19
CA MET A 1 -5.74 22.06 27.83
C MET A 1 -5.00 21.54 26.61
N THR A 2 -4.48 20.32 26.66
CA THR A 2 -3.84 19.66 25.50
C THR A 2 -4.94 19.04 24.64
N SER A 3 -4.89 19.29 23.33
CA SER A 3 -5.80 18.65 22.37
C SER A 3 -5.63 17.14 22.43
N THR A 4 -6.73 16.38 22.31
CA THR A 4 -6.71 14.93 22.30
C THR A 4 -7.25 14.39 20.98
N LEU A 5 -6.58 13.39 20.43
CA LEU A 5 -7.01 12.69 19.22
C LEU A 5 -6.49 11.24 19.27
N SER A 6 -7.38 10.28 19.12
CA SER A 6 -7.00 8.87 19.03
C SER A 6 -7.56 8.22 17.78
N LEU A 7 -6.74 7.45 17.09
CA LEU A 7 -7.17 6.66 15.93
C LEU A 7 -8.21 5.59 16.32
N ALA A 8 -8.27 5.17 17.60
CA ALA A 8 -9.33 4.29 18.09
C ALA A 8 -10.74 4.90 17.92
N ALA A 9 -10.85 6.23 17.86
CA ALA A 9 -12.12 6.93 17.62
C ALA A 9 -12.76 6.55 16.27
N VAL A 10 -11.95 6.16 15.29
CA VAL A 10 -12.43 5.75 13.95
C VAL A 10 -13.36 4.53 14.03
N LEU A 11 -13.13 3.61 14.97
CA LEU A 11 -14.06 2.51 15.26
C LEU A 11 -15.10 2.88 16.34
N ALA A 12 -14.69 3.62 17.38
CA ALA A 12 -15.56 3.93 18.51
C ALA A 12 -16.76 4.80 18.11
N GLU A 13 -16.59 5.73 17.18
CA GLU A 13 -17.66 6.62 16.70
C GLU A 13 -18.79 5.86 15.96
N PRO A 14 -18.52 5.06 14.93
CA PRO A 14 -19.58 4.28 14.28
C PRO A 14 -20.18 3.23 15.23
N ALA A 15 -19.42 2.67 16.16
CA ALA A 15 -19.99 1.78 17.18
C ALA A 15 -21.05 2.47 18.07
N ARG A 16 -20.91 3.77 18.31
CA ARG A 16 -21.94 4.57 19.01
C ARG A 16 -23.11 4.98 18.12
N ARG A 17 -22.83 5.34 16.85
CA ARG A 17 -23.83 5.91 15.94
C ARG A 17 -24.64 4.84 15.22
N ARG A 18 -24.02 3.70 14.89
CA ARG A 18 -24.56 2.60 14.10
C ARG A 18 -24.25 1.23 14.71
N PRO A 19 -24.56 0.98 16.01
CA PRO A 19 -24.08 -0.19 16.75
C PRO A 19 -24.40 -1.52 16.06
N ARG A 20 -25.60 -1.63 15.48
CA ARG A 20 -26.09 -2.86 14.84
C ARG A 20 -25.69 -3.01 13.37
N HIS A 21 -25.05 -1.98 12.76
CA HIS A 21 -24.60 -2.09 11.39
C HIS A 21 -23.40 -3.05 11.32
N VAL A 22 -23.35 -3.86 10.25
CA VAL A 22 -22.25 -4.81 10.03
C VAL A 22 -20.99 -4.03 9.69
N ALA A 23 -19.96 -4.15 10.53
CA ALA A 23 -18.67 -3.53 10.35
C ALA A 23 -17.75 -4.39 9.47
N VAL A 24 -17.71 -5.70 9.75
CA VAL A 24 -16.83 -6.66 9.07
C VAL A 24 -17.63 -7.88 8.63
N VAL A 25 -17.32 -8.35 7.43
CA VAL A 25 -17.75 -9.66 6.91
C VAL A 25 -16.49 -10.47 6.58
N GLU A 26 -16.43 -11.70 7.07
CA GLU A 26 -15.38 -12.67 6.78
C GLU A 26 -16.01 -14.04 6.52
N GLY A 27 -16.01 -14.47 5.26
CA GLY A 27 -16.82 -15.63 4.87
C GLY A 27 -18.30 -15.42 5.20
N GLU A 28 -18.87 -16.30 6.04
CA GLU A 28 -20.26 -16.19 6.51
C GLU A 28 -20.38 -15.41 7.84
N ARG A 29 -19.26 -15.14 8.51
CA ARG A 29 -19.23 -14.39 9.78
C ARG A 29 -19.50 -12.92 9.52
N ARG A 30 -20.46 -12.37 10.27
CA ARG A 30 -20.78 -10.95 10.26
C ARG A 30 -20.59 -10.39 11.66
N THR A 31 -19.79 -9.34 11.79
CA THR A 31 -19.50 -8.68 13.07
C THR A 31 -20.01 -7.25 13.00
N THR A 32 -20.87 -6.87 13.92
CA THR A 32 -21.41 -5.51 14.02
C THR A 32 -20.37 -4.54 14.61
N TYR A 33 -20.60 -3.23 14.46
CA TYR A 33 -19.74 -2.21 15.06
C TYR A 33 -19.71 -2.29 16.58
N GLU A 34 -20.82 -2.60 17.24
CA GLU A 34 -20.89 -2.77 18.69
C GLU A 34 -20.07 -3.96 19.16
N GLU A 35 -20.23 -5.11 18.50
CA GLU A 35 -19.46 -6.33 18.80
C GLU A 35 -17.97 -6.10 18.60
N LEU A 36 -17.58 -5.55 17.45
CA LEU A 36 -16.19 -5.28 17.12
C LEU A 36 -15.53 -4.33 18.12
N TRP A 37 -16.24 -3.27 18.51
CA TRP A 37 -15.74 -2.31 19.51
C TRP A 37 -15.66 -2.90 20.91
N ARG A 38 -16.63 -3.72 21.33
CA ARG A 38 -16.57 -4.46 22.58
C ARG A 38 -15.35 -5.37 22.62
N ASP A 39 -15.12 -6.15 21.55
CA ASP A 39 -14.03 -7.09 21.45
C ASP A 39 -12.67 -6.37 21.44
N ALA A 40 -12.54 -5.25 20.73
CA ALA A 40 -11.36 -4.40 20.76
C ALA A 40 -11.06 -3.85 22.17
N ARG A 41 -12.08 -3.40 22.91
CA ARG A 41 -11.89 -2.94 24.30
C ARG A 41 -11.53 -4.08 25.26
N THR A 42 -12.02 -5.28 25.00
CA THR A 42 -11.65 -6.48 25.78
C THR A 42 -10.20 -6.85 25.49
N PHE A 43 -9.78 -6.78 24.24
CA PHE A 43 -8.38 -6.97 23.83
C PHE A 43 -7.46 -5.94 24.50
N ALA A 44 -7.87 -4.66 24.56
CA ALA A 44 -7.13 -3.61 25.25
C ALA A 44 -6.99 -3.90 26.76
N GLY A 45 -8.03 -4.42 27.41
CA GLY A 45 -7.98 -4.86 28.80
C GLY A 45 -7.01 -6.02 29.02
N ALA A 46 -6.95 -6.96 28.07
CA ALA A 46 -5.99 -8.07 28.09
C ALA A 46 -4.53 -7.59 27.94
N LEU A 47 -4.29 -6.53 27.15
CA LEU A 47 -2.98 -5.89 27.06
C LEU A 47 -2.57 -5.26 28.39
N TYR A 48 -3.46 -4.52 29.05
CA TYR A 48 -3.19 -3.93 30.37
C TYR A 48 -2.90 -5.00 31.43
N ALA A 49 -3.63 -6.12 31.41
CA ALA A 49 -3.38 -7.25 32.32
C ALA A 49 -1.99 -7.87 32.13
N ARG A 50 -1.38 -7.69 30.94
CA ARG A 50 -0.01 -8.13 30.62
C ARG A 50 1.04 -7.02 30.80
N GLY A 51 0.67 -5.89 31.40
CA GLY A 51 1.57 -4.79 31.70
C GLY A 51 1.92 -3.90 30.50
N VAL A 52 1.14 -3.94 29.41
CA VAL A 52 1.27 -2.99 28.32
C VAL A 52 0.68 -1.65 28.75
N ALA A 53 1.44 -0.60 28.61
CA ALA A 53 1.05 0.77 28.96
C ALA A 53 0.84 1.62 27.69
N PRO A 54 0.14 2.78 27.78
CA PRO A 54 0.07 3.75 26.71
C PRO A 54 1.46 4.15 26.20
N GLY A 55 1.67 4.10 24.87
CA GLY A 55 2.96 4.36 24.22
C GLY A 55 3.84 3.13 24.02
N ASP A 56 3.58 2.01 24.71
CA ASP A 56 4.25 0.75 24.43
C ASP A 56 3.92 0.25 23.03
N ARG A 57 4.85 -0.43 22.37
CA ARG A 57 4.67 -0.98 21.03
C ARG A 57 4.27 -2.45 21.08
N VAL A 58 3.29 -2.83 20.27
CA VAL A 58 2.80 -4.21 20.15
C VAL A 58 2.92 -4.64 18.69
N ALA A 59 3.69 -5.70 18.45
CA ALA A 59 3.81 -6.29 17.12
C ALA A 59 2.57 -7.14 16.80
N LEU A 60 2.02 -6.98 15.60
CA LEU A 60 0.81 -7.67 15.12
C LEU A 60 1.12 -8.40 13.82
N LEU A 61 1.11 -9.73 13.87
CA LEU A 61 1.38 -10.63 12.73
C LEU A 61 0.12 -11.47 12.42
N ALA A 62 -0.70 -10.98 11.50
CA ALA A 62 -1.93 -11.66 11.09
C ALA A 62 -2.33 -11.31 9.65
N PRO A 63 -3.05 -12.20 8.93
CA PRO A 63 -3.66 -11.91 7.63
C PRO A 63 -4.89 -11.00 7.79
N ASN A 64 -5.62 -10.80 6.69
CA ASN A 64 -6.87 -10.02 6.67
C ASN A 64 -8.03 -10.82 7.29
N VAL A 65 -8.07 -10.89 8.61
CA VAL A 65 -9.11 -11.57 9.40
C VAL A 65 -9.71 -10.61 10.42
N THR A 66 -10.89 -10.94 10.93
CA THR A 66 -11.59 -10.12 11.95
C THR A 66 -10.73 -9.91 13.20
N GLU A 67 -9.96 -10.92 13.59
CA GLU A 67 -9.04 -10.87 14.73
C GLU A 67 -7.92 -9.84 14.54
N PHE A 68 -7.44 -9.60 13.29
CA PHE A 68 -6.52 -8.49 13.01
C PHE A 68 -7.17 -7.15 13.35
N VAL A 69 -8.42 -6.96 12.92
CA VAL A 69 -9.16 -5.70 13.15
C VAL A 69 -9.40 -5.47 14.64
N VAL A 70 -9.79 -6.52 15.37
CA VAL A 70 -9.95 -6.50 16.84
C VAL A 70 -8.65 -6.12 17.52
N ALA A 71 -7.52 -6.78 17.17
CA ALA A 71 -6.22 -6.51 17.76
C ALA A 71 -5.72 -5.11 17.42
N TYR A 72 -5.84 -4.68 16.17
CA TYR A 72 -5.43 -3.34 15.72
C TYR A 72 -6.11 -2.24 16.54
N TYR A 73 -7.44 -2.25 16.60
CA TYR A 73 -8.17 -1.25 17.38
C TYR A 73 -8.06 -1.49 18.89
N GLY A 74 -7.81 -2.71 19.34
CA GLY A 74 -7.54 -3.04 20.74
C GLY A 74 -6.22 -2.45 21.23
N ILE A 75 -5.16 -2.55 20.42
CA ILE A 75 -3.85 -1.92 20.70
C ILE A 75 -4.02 -0.40 20.77
N LEU A 76 -4.71 0.19 19.79
CA LEU A 76 -5.00 1.63 19.79
C LEU A 76 -5.89 2.06 20.95
N ALA A 77 -6.88 1.26 21.35
CA ALA A 77 -7.73 1.54 22.49
C ALA A 77 -6.98 1.48 23.82
N ALA A 78 -5.95 0.64 23.93
CA ALA A 78 -5.01 0.66 25.05
C ALA A 78 -4.07 1.87 25.05
N GLY A 79 -4.10 2.70 23.99
CA GLY A 79 -3.15 3.80 23.79
C GLY A 79 -1.76 3.33 23.41
N ALA A 80 -1.61 2.06 23.07
CA ALA A 80 -0.38 1.46 22.60
C ALA A 80 -0.18 1.69 21.09
N VAL A 81 1.03 1.45 20.61
CA VAL A 81 1.45 1.64 19.22
C VAL A 81 1.39 0.31 18.47
N VAL A 82 0.75 0.29 17.32
CA VAL A 82 0.72 -0.90 16.46
C VAL A 82 2.01 -1.00 15.65
N VAL A 83 2.62 -2.18 15.62
CA VAL A 83 3.72 -2.52 14.70
C VAL A 83 3.25 -3.66 13.82
N PRO A 84 2.68 -3.38 12.64
CA PRO A 84 2.22 -4.42 11.73
C PRO A 84 3.42 -5.18 11.16
N VAL A 85 3.37 -6.50 11.21
CA VAL A 85 4.39 -7.39 10.66
C VAL A 85 3.84 -8.08 9.41
N PRO A 86 4.46 -7.92 8.23
CA PRO A 86 4.01 -8.57 7.01
C PRO A 86 4.04 -10.12 7.12
N THR A 87 2.97 -10.76 6.67
CA THR A 87 2.75 -12.21 6.86
C THR A 87 3.67 -13.12 6.03
N LEU A 88 4.34 -12.56 5.01
CA LEU A 88 5.26 -13.31 4.15
C LEU A 88 6.73 -13.24 4.61
N LEU A 89 7.02 -12.50 5.67
CA LEU A 89 8.38 -12.43 6.22
C LEU A 89 8.78 -13.75 6.85
N GLN A 90 10.05 -14.10 6.68
CA GLN A 90 10.67 -15.20 7.41
C GLN A 90 11.00 -14.76 8.83
N ALA A 91 11.30 -15.73 9.69
CA ALA A 91 11.54 -15.47 11.12
C ALA A 91 12.66 -14.46 11.39
N GLU A 92 13.73 -14.46 10.61
CA GLU A 92 14.84 -13.52 10.75
C GLU A 92 14.41 -12.09 10.44
N GLU A 93 13.69 -11.89 9.35
CA GLU A 93 13.16 -10.59 8.95
C GLU A 93 12.15 -10.05 9.97
N ALA A 94 11.21 -10.91 10.41
CA ALA A 94 10.25 -10.58 11.47
C ALA A 94 10.94 -10.23 12.80
N THR A 95 12.04 -10.94 13.14
CA THR A 95 12.87 -10.65 14.33
C THR A 95 13.43 -9.23 14.27
N HIS A 96 13.90 -8.80 13.10
CA HIS A 96 14.42 -7.45 12.94
C HIS A 96 13.34 -6.40 13.28
N LEU A 97 12.13 -6.55 12.75
CA LEU A 97 11.04 -5.62 13.00
C LEU A 97 10.64 -5.58 14.49
N VAL A 98 10.48 -6.76 15.11
CA VAL A 98 10.08 -6.88 16.51
C VAL A 98 11.15 -6.28 17.45
N ARG A 99 12.43 -6.57 17.19
CA ARG A 99 13.54 -6.08 18.01
C ARG A 99 13.76 -4.57 17.81
N HIS A 100 13.85 -4.11 16.56
CA HIS A 100 14.10 -2.69 16.22
C HIS A 100 12.97 -1.80 16.69
N SER A 101 11.71 -2.26 16.58
CA SER A 101 10.58 -1.49 17.10
C SER A 101 10.55 -1.40 18.63
N GLY A 102 11.32 -2.24 19.34
CA GLY A 102 11.20 -2.34 20.80
C GLY A 102 9.82 -2.82 21.25
N ALA A 103 9.17 -3.68 20.45
CA ALA A 103 7.86 -4.21 20.78
C ALA A 103 7.88 -4.95 22.12
N ARG A 104 6.89 -4.67 22.96
CA ARG A 104 6.74 -5.28 24.30
C ARG A 104 6.33 -6.75 24.23
N LEU A 105 5.52 -7.07 23.22
CA LEU A 105 5.08 -8.42 22.89
C LEU A 105 4.67 -8.52 21.41
N LEU A 106 4.54 -9.74 20.92
CA LEU A 106 4.03 -10.03 19.59
C LEU A 106 2.73 -10.83 19.70
N VAL A 107 1.66 -10.34 19.07
CA VAL A 107 0.41 -11.08 18.90
C VAL A 107 0.31 -11.61 17.48
N HIS A 108 -0.16 -12.85 17.30
CA HIS A 108 -0.13 -13.48 16.00
C HIS A 108 -1.35 -14.36 15.71
N HIS A 109 -1.69 -14.50 14.46
CA HIS A 109 -2.64 -15.49 13.98
C HIS A 109 -2.02 -16.90 14.04
N GLU A 110 -2.82 -17.93 14.32
CA GLU A 110 -2.39 -19.31 14.57
C GLU A 110 -1.61 -19.91 13.39
N ALA A 111 -2.02 -19.60 12.17
CA ALA A 111 -1.33 -20.06 10.95
C ALA A 111 0.14 -19.58 10.86
N LEU A 112 0.52 -18.55 11.63
CA LEU A 112 1.84 -17.92 11.62
C LEU A 112 2.65 -18.21 12.90
N THR A 113 2.19 -19.16 13.74
CA THR A 113 2.78 -19.49 15.03
C THR A 113 4.27 -19.81 14.94
N GLY A 114 4.71 -20.54 13.92
CA GLY A 114 6.12 -20.92 13.74
C GLY A 114 7.03 -19.71 13.60
N VAL A 115 6.70 -18.81 12.66
CA VAL A 115 7.44 -17.57 12.44
C VAL A 115 7.37 -16.65 13.66
N ALA A 116 6.17 -16.49 14.24
CA ALA A 116 5.94 -15.62 15.39
C ALA A 116 6.77 -16.03 16.61
N ARG A 117 6.76 -17.32 16.99
CA ARG A 117 7.52 -17.83 18.15
C ARG A 117 9.03 -17.72 17.93
N ALA A 118 9.51 -18.05 16.73
CA ALA A 118 10.93 -17.93 16.41
C ALA A 118 11.39 -16.46 16.47
N ALA A 119 10.63 -15.54 15.86
CA ALA A 119 10.94 -14.12 15.87
C ALA A 119 10.90 -13.51 17.27
N ALA A 120 9.87 -13.82 18.06
CA ALA A 120 9.70 -13.32 19.42
C ALA A 120 10.80 -13.84 20.36
N ALA A 121 11.12 -15.14 20.30
CA ALA A 121 12.21 -15.74 21.10
C ALA A 121 13.55 -15.08 20.77
N ALA A 122 13.87 -14.90 19.47
CA ALA A 122 15.09 -14.23 19.05
C ALA A 122 15.13 -12.75 19.45
N ALA A 123 13.96 -12.07 19.50
CA ALA A 123 13.85 -10.69 19.97
C ALA A 123 13.78 -10.55 21.51
N GLY A 124 13.61 -11.63 22.24
CA GLY A 124 13.50 -11.62 23.70
C GLY A 124 12.16 -11.12 24.24
N VAL A 125 11.06 -11.27 23.47
CA VAL A 125 9.72 -10.82 23.87
C VAL A 125 8.72 -11.98 23.87
N PRO A 126 7.61 -11.91 24.65
CA PRO A 126 6.57 -12.93 24.60
C PRO A 126 5.79 -12.91 23.28
N ALA A 127 5.41 -14.09 22.79
CA ALA A 127 4.50 -14.26 21.66
C ALA A 127 3.18 -14.90 22.14
N HIS A 128 2.06 -14.35 21.68
CA HIS A 128 0.73 -14.82 22.04
C HIS A 128 -0.13 -15.03 20.79
N PRO A 129 -0.86 -16.15 20.67
CA PRO A 129 -1.86 -16.29 19.62
C PRO A 129 -3.00 -15.30 19.85
N LEU A 130 -3.65 -14.87 18.76
CA LEU A 130 -4.83 -13.99 18.82
C LEU A 130 -6.03 -14.73 19.42
N SER A 131 -6.17 -16.04 19.12
CA SER A 131 -7.20 -16.86 19.76
C SER A 131 -6.95 -16.97 21.26
N GLY A 132 -8.00 -16.71 22.04
CA GLY A 132 -7.91 -16.76 23.50
C GLY A 132 -7.11 -15.63 24.14
N PHE A 133 -6.51 -14.70 23.40
CA PHE A 133 -5.69 -13.63 23.97
C PHE A 133 -6.47 -12.75 24.96
N ALA A 134 -7.74 -12.52 24.67
CA ALA A 134 -8.62 -11.67 25.45
C ALA A 134 -9.53 -12.46 26.42
N ASP A 135 -9.38 -13.78 26.52
CA ASP A 135 -10.25 -14.62 27.36
C ASP A 135 -10.14 -14.22 28.84
N GLY A 136 -11.31 -14.04 29.47
CA GLY A 136 -11.42 -13.62 30.86
C GLY A 136 -11.01 -12.16 31.13
N ALA A 137 -10.57 -11.41 30.12
CA ALA A 137 -10.20 -10.02 30.31
C ALA A 137 -11.43 -9.10 30.43
N ARG A 138 -11.31 -8.08 31.25
CA ARG A 138 -12.35 -7.06 31.37
C ARG A 138 -12.19 -5.99 30.29
N ALA A 139 -13.24 -5.70 29.53
CA ALA A 139 -13.25 -4.63 28.56
C ALA A 139 -12.96 -3.27 29.21
N LEU A 140 -12.13 -2.46 28.60
CA LEU A 140 -11.97 -1.06 29.02
C LEU A 140 -13.29 -0.29 28.82
N PRO A 141 -13.60 0.69 29.69
CA PRO A 141 -14.82 1.50 29.53
C PRO A 141 -14.81 2.33 28.24
N THR A 142 -13.62 2.79 27.84
CA THR A 142 -13.36 3.53 26.60
C THR A 142 -11.88 3.35 26.20
N TYR A 143 -11.43 4.06 25.17
CA TYR A 143 -10.02 4.06 24.77
C TYR A 143 -9.19 5.07 25.60
N ALA A 144 -7.88 4.83 25.69
CA ALA A 144 -6.93 5.71 26.35
C ALA A 144 -6.80 7.05 25.61
N THR A 145 -6.63 8.11 26.38
CA THR A 145 -6.39 9.47 25.85
C THR A 145 -5.02 9.54 25.20
N ARG A 146 -4.94 10.08 23.98
CA ARG A 146 -3.69 10.33 23.26
C ARG A 146 -3.65 11.76 22.74
N ALA A 147 -2.44 12.29 22.60
CA ALA A 147 -2.22 13.55 21.89
C ALA A 147 -2.22 13.30 20.36
N PRO A 148 -2.57 14.30 19.54
CA PRO A 148 -2.54 14.16 18.08
C PRO A 148 -1.19 13.70 17.53
N ASP A 149 -0.09 14.16 18.12
CA ASP A 149 1.29 13.88 17.71
C ASP A 149 1.85 12.59 18.33
N ASP A 150 1.10 11.93 19.22
CA ASP A 150 1.51 10.63 19.72
C ASP A 150 1.56 9.59 18.58
N THR A 151 2.54 8.70 18.65
CA THR A 151 2.68 7.61 17.68
C THR A 151 1.50 6.65 17.78
N ALA A 152 0.87 6.37 16.64
CA ALA A 152 -0.20 5.37 16.52
C ALA A 152 0.27 4.06 15.90
N VAL A 153 1.08 4.15 14.82
CA VAL A 153 1.55 3.00 14.07
C VAL A 153 3.01 3.22 13.64
N VAL A 154 3.81 2.14 13.62
CA VAL A 154 5.14 2.16 13.00
C VAL A 154 5.13 1.15 11.86
N PHE A 155 5.17 1.65 10.61
CA PHE A 155 5.27 0.81 9.42
C PHE A 155 6.72 0.62 9.00
N TYR A 156 7.10 -0.62 8.68
CA TYR A 156 8.42 -0.90 8.14
C TYR A 156 8.42 -0.87 6.63
N THR A 157 9.27 0.00 6.07
CA THR A 157 9.46 0.17 4.63
C THR A 157 10.81 -0.41 4.20
N SER A 158 10.86 -1.00 3.00
CA SER A 158 12.12 -1.47 2.41
C SER A 158 12.96 -0.25 1.99
N GLY A 159 13.81 0.22 2.90
CA GLY A 159 14.72 1.32 2.62
C GLY A 159 15.71 1.01 1.48
N THR A 160 16.32 2.06 0.93
CA THR A 160 17.37 1.97 -0.11
C THR A 160 18.65 1.28 0.38
N THR A 161 18.88 1.22 1.69
CA THR A 161 20.09 0.71 2.34
C THR A 161 20.03 -0.78 2.70
N GLY A 162 18.98 -1.50 2.32
CA GLY A 162 18.85 -2.97 2.50
C GLY A 162 18.17 -3.42 3.79
N ARG A 163 18.14 -2.63 4.86
CA ARG A 163 17.38 -2.93 6.09
C ARG A 163 16.10 -2.10 6.14
N PRO A 164 14.94 -2.70 6.49
CA PRO A 164 13.69 -1.97 6.64
C PRO A 164 13.80 -0.88 7.71
N LYS A 165 13.28 0.33 7.40
CA LYS A 165 13.17 1.45 8.34
C LYS A 165 11.75 1.57 8.88
N GLY A 166 11.60 1.91 10.14
CA GLY A 166 10.30 2.13 10.77
C GLY A 166 9.77 3.55 10.55
N ALA A 167 8.82 3.75 9.67
CA ALA A 167 8.13 5.02 9.48
C ALA A 167 7.12 5.24 10.61
N VAL A 168 7.30 6.31 11.39
CA VAL A 168 6.48 6.66 12.56
C VAL A 168 5.29 7.49 12.12
N LEU A 169 4.07 6.94 12.24
CA LEU A 169 2.83 7.63 11.93
C LEU A 169 2.07 8.00 13.21
N THR A 170 1.65 9.25 13.30
CA THR A 170 0.91 9.78 14.45
C THR A 170 -0.59 9.52 14.34
N HIS A 171 -1.30 9.71 15.43
CA HIS A 171 -2.77 9.70 15.41
C HIS A 171 -3.33 10.76 14.46
N LEU A 172 -2.73 11.95 14.41
CA LEU A 172 -3.12 13.03 13.49
C LEU A 172 -2.99 12.60 12.04
N ASN A 173 -1.82 12.07 11.65
CA ASN A 173 -1.57 11.61 10.29
C ASN A 173 -2.67 10.66 9.81
N LEU A 174 -2.94 9.60 10.57
CA LEU A 174 -3.84 8.53 10.17
C LEU A 174 -5.32 8.92 10.25
N VAL A 175 -5.73 9.69 11.27
CA VAL A 175 -7.12 10.15 11.39
C VAL A 175 -7.47 11.14 10.28
N LEU A 176 -6.59 12.11 9.98
CA LEU A 176 -6.84 13.07 8.91
C LEU A 176 -6.78 12.41 7.55
N ASN A 177 -5.79 11.55 7.28
CA ASN A 177 -5.71 10.83 6.01
C ASN A 177 -6.97 9.97 5.76
N ALA A 178 -7.42 9.19 6.76
CA ALA A 178 -8.66 8.44 6.66
C ALA A 178 -9.89 9.34 6.46
N THR A 179 -9.94 10.52 7.12
CA THR A 179 -11.06 11.45 7.00
C THR A 179 -11.11 12.11 5.63
N VAL A 180 -9.97 12.55 5.10
CA VAL A 180 -9.88 13.17 3.77
C VAL A 180 -10.21 12.15 2.68
N ASN A 181 -9.68 10.91 2.76
CA ASN A 181 -10.07 9.85 1.83
C ASN A 181 -11.58 9.52 1.92
N ALA A 182 -12.15 9.55 3.12
CA ALA A 182 -13.56 9.20 3.33
C ALA A 182 -14.55 10.22 2.80
N PHE A 183 -14.23 11.52 2.86
CA PHE A 183 -15.22 12.58 2.62
C PHE A 183 -14.87 13.52 1.47
N ASP A 184 -13.60 13.62 1.10
CA ASP A 184 -13.13 14.62 0.15
C ASP A 184 -12.59 14.00 -1.14
N ALA A 185 -11.58 13.15 -1.05
CA ALA A 185 -10.87 12.63 -2.21
C ALA A 185 -11.76 11.74 -3.10
N ASN A 186 -12.28 10.64 -2.54
CA ASN A 186 -13.22 9.73 -3.20
C ASN A 186 -14.29 9.31 -2.18
N PRO A 187 -15.38 10.06 -2.04
CA PRO A 187 -16.32 9.91 -0.95
C PRO A 187 -16.86 8.50 -0.78
N VAL A 188 -16.61 7.91 0.38
CA VAL A 188 -17.19 6.64 0.82
C VAL A 188 -18.49 6.93 1.57
N ARG A 189 -19.53 6.17 1.30
CA ARG A 189 -20.83 6.31 1.94
C ARG A 189 -20.97 5.28 3.05
N SER A 190 -21.82 5.59 4.03
CA SER A 190 -22.05 4.70 5.17
C SER A 190 -22.81 3.42 4.82
N ASP A 191 -23.40 3.34 3.63
CA ASP A 191 -24.05 2.16 3.07
C ASP A 191 -23.20 1.41 2.05
N ASP A 192 -21.98 1.89 1.79
CA ASP A 192 -21.03 1.17 0.94
C ASP A 192 -20.55 -0.13 1.57
N VAL A 193 -20.23 -1.07 0.69
CA VAL A 193 -19.56 -2.32 1.02
C VAL A 193 -18.24 -2.32 0.29
N VAL A 194 -17.17 -2.31 1.06
CA VAL A 194 -15.78 -2.24 0.55
C VAL A 194 -15.16 -3.62 0.53
N MET A 195 -14.61 -4.02 -0.61
CA MET A 195 -13.83 -5.25 -0.72
C MET A 195 -12.42 -5.07 -0.15
N GLY A 196 -12.13 -5.73 0.95
CA GLY A 196 -10.89 -5.62 1.72
C GLY A 196 -9.85 -6.68 1.36
N SER A 197 -9.37 -6.68 0.11
CA SER A 197 -8.33 -7.60 -0.37
C SER A 197 -6.91 -7.09 -0.13
N LEU A 198 -6.73 -5.78 0.06
CA LEU A 198 -5.42 -5.20 0.36
C LEU A 198 -4.93 -5.62 1.74
N PRO A 199 -3.64 -5.98 1.87
CA PRO A 199 -3.08 -6.42 3.17
C PRO A 199 -3.23 -5.35 4.26
N LEU A 200 -3.88 -5.68 5.37
CA LEU A 200 -4.09 -4.77 6.50
C LEU A 200 -2.78 -4.46 7.29
N PHE A 201 -1.74 -5.26 7.11
CA PHE A 201 -0.41 -4.96 7.64
C PHE A 201 0.34 -3.90 6.83
N HIS A 202 -0.21 -3.46 5.70
CA HIS A 202 0.36 -2.40 4.86
C HIS A 202 -0.48 -1.13 4.95
N THR A 203 0.18 0.03 4.87
CA THR A 203 -0.46 1.34 5.03
C THR A 203 -1.68 1.53 4.12
N PHE A 204 -1.61 1.09 2.85
CA PHE A 204 -2.72 1.22 1.91
C PHE A 204 -3.95 0.43 2.37
N GLY A 205 -3.80 -0.85 2.72
CA GLY A 205 -4.90 -1.66 3.25
C GLY A 205 -5.43 -1.13 4.57
N GLN A 206 -4.52 -0.72 5.47
CA GLN A 206 -4.90 -0.26 6.80
C GLN A 206 -5.58 1.12 6.79
N SER A 207 -5.00 2.11 6.09
CA SER A 207 -5.57 3.48 6.07
C SER A 207 -6.71 3.59 5.07
N VAL A 208 -6.50 3.22 3.79
CA VAL A 208 -7.49 3.47 2.75
C VAL A 208 -8.62 2.44 2.76
N SER A 209 -8.34 1.14 3.01
CA SER A 209 -9.44 0.17 3.11
C SER A 209 -10.07 0.19 4.50
N LEU A 210 -9.33 -0.09 5.58
CA LEU A 210 -9.90 -0.27 6.91
C LEU A 210 -10.35 1.05 7.55
N ASN A 211 -9.39 2.00 7.76
CA ASN A 211 -9.70 3.21 8.52
C ASN A 211 -10.69 4.12 7.78
N THR A 212 -10.58 4.26 6.45
CA THR A 212 -11.52 5.05 5.64
C THR A 212 -12.93 4.48 5.69
N THR A 213 -13.07 3.14 5.52
CA THR A 213 -14.36 2.45 5.60
C THR A 213 -15.04 2.67 6.96
N PHE A 214 -14.28 2.53 8.05
CA PHE A 214 -14.84 2.68 9.39
C PHE A 214 -15.08 4.14 9.76
N ARG A 215 -14.34 5.09 9.18
CA ARG A 215 -14.55 6.53 9.41
C ARG A 215 -15.97 6.99 9.06
N VAL A 216 -16.58 6.36 8.08
CA VAL A 216 -17.98 6.62 7.66
C VAL A 216 -18.99 5.63 8.25
N GLY A 217 -18.55 4.54 8.84
CA GLY A 217 -19.41 3.47 9.36
C GLY A 217 -19.95 2.54 8.27
N ALA A 218 -19.19 2.30 7.20
CA ALA A 218 -19.49 1.37 6.11
C ALA A 218 -19.08 -0.08 6.45
N THR A 219 -19.32 -1.03 5.57
CA THR A 219 -18.98 -2.45 5.76
C THR A 219 -17.69 -2.80 5.03
N LEU A 220 -16.76 -3.49 5.71
CA LEU A 220 -15.55 -4.07 5.12
C LEU A 220 -15.71 -5.58 4.98
N VAL A 221 -15.57 -6.10 3.76
CA VAL A 221 -15.56 -7.54 3.47
C VAL A 221 -14.12 -8.00 3.36
N LEU A 222 -13.68 -8.84 4.28
CA LEU A 222 -12.28 -9.31 4.35
C LEU A 222 -12.07 -10.54 3.47
N GLN A 223 -10.93 -10.54 2.79
CA GLN A 223 -10.38 -11.70 2.12
C GLN A 223 -8.97 -11.94 2.67
N PRO A 224 -8.74 -13.07 3.38
CA PRO A 224 -7.45 -13.36 4.03
C PRO A 224 -6.27 -13.43 3.06
N ARG A 225 -6.53 -13.95 1.86
CA ARG A 225 -5.59 -14.01 0.74
C ARG A 225 -6.35 -13.67 -0.55
N PHE A 226 -5.77 -12.79 -1.35
CA PHE A 226 -6.38 -12.45 -2.64
C PHE A 226 -6.37 -13.64 -3.59
N ASP A 227 -7.54 -14.03 -4.03
CA ASP A 227 -7.80 -14.92 -5.14
C ASP A 227 -8.81 -14.22 -6.05
N PRO A 228 -8.52 -14.02 -7.35
CA PRO A 228 -9.36 -13.20 -8.22
C PRO A 228 -10.74 -13.78 -8.48
N ALA A 229 -10.88 -15.10 -8.63
CA ALA A 229 -12.17 -15.72 -8.85
C ALA A 229 -13.05 -15.66 -7.59
N GLU A 230 -12.49 -15.98 -6.41
CA GLU A 230 -13.19 -15.85 -5.15
C GLU A 230 -13.48 -14.37 -4.81
N ALA A 231 -12.61 -13.44 -5.20
CA ALA A 231 -12.86 -12.01 -5.01
C ALA A 231 -14.08 -11.55 -5.82
N LEU A 232 -14.22 -11.94 -7.09
CA LEU A 232 -15.41 -11.65 -7.90
C LEU A 232 -16.67 -12.24 -7.27
N ALA A 233 -16.64 -13.52 -6.90
CA ALA A 233 -17.77 -14.19 -6.27
C ALA A 233 -18.16 -13.54 -4.94
N THR A 234 -17.17 -13.15 -4.13
CA THR A 234 -17.37 -12.45 -2.85
C THR A 234 -17.97 -11.06 -3.05
N MET A 235 -17.47 -10.30 -4.02
CA MET A 235 -18.00 -8.97 -4.36
C MET A 235 -19.46 -9.08 -4.82
N VAL A 236 -19.82 -10.06 -5.63
CA VAL A 236 -21.22 -10.32 -6.04
C VAL A 236 -22.08 -10.70 -4.83
N ARG A 237 -21.64 -11.71 -4.05
CA ARG A 237 -22.36 -12.24 -2.87
C ARG A 237 -22.69 -11.15 -1.86
N HIS A 238 -21.75 -10.26 -1.58
CA HIS A 238 -21.90 -9.21 -0.57
C HIS A 238 -22.30 -7.86 -1.17
N ARG A 239 -22.57 -7.79 -2.49
CA ARG A 239 -22.93 -6.56 -3.20
C ARG A 239 -21.92 -5.44 -2.95
N ALA A 240 -20.63 -5.76 -3.08
CA ALA A 240 -19.58 -4.77 -2.92
C ALA A 240 -19.77 -3.60 -3.90
N THR A 241 -19.63 -2.39 -3.39
CA THR A 241 -19.78 -1.15 -4.14
C THR A 241 -18.44 -0.49 -4.44
N LEU A 242 -17.41 -0.82 -3.66
CA LEU A 242 -16.07 -0.26 -3.80
C LEU A 242 -15.01 -1.37 -3.79
N PHE A 243 -14.02 -1.21 -4.66
CA PHE A 243 -12.83 -2.04 -4.69
C PHE A 243 -11.57 -1.18 -4.66
N PHE A 244 -10.70 -1.45 -3.68
CA PHE A 244 -9.39 -0.84 -3.57
C PHE A 244 -8.32 -1.89 -3.84
N GLY A 245 -7.46 -1.64 -4.83
CA GLY A 245 -6.50 -2.63 -5.28
C GLY A 245 -5.19 -2.03 -5.78
N VAL A 246 -4.24 -2.92 -6.07
CA VAL A 246 -3.02 -2.60 -6.79
C VAL A 246 -3.14 -3.08 -8.25
N PRO A 247 -2.36 -2.56 -9.20
CA PRO A 247 -2.51 -2.88 -10.64
C PRO A 247 -2.58 -4.37 -10.97
N THR A 248 -1.78 -5.19 -10.30
CA THR A 248 -1.79 -6.64 -10.50
C THR A 248 -3.13 -7.29 -10.14
N MET A 249 -3.84 -6.77 -9.14
CA MET A 249 -5.18 -7.24 -8.79
C MET A 249 -6.19 -6.91 -9.88
N PHE A 250 -6.13 -5.71 -10.46
CA PHE A 250 -7.00 -5.32 -11.59
C PHE A 250 -6.77 -6.20 -12.81
N ILE A 251 -5.51 -6.49 -13.16
CA ILE A 251 -5.16 -7.40 -14.26
C ILE A 251 -5.72 -8.81 -14.00
N GLN A 252 -5.56 -9.33 -12.79
CA GLN A 252 -6.03 -10.66 -12.42
C GLN A 252 -7.56 -10.74 -12.38
N LEU A 253 -8.26 -9.69 -11.93
CA LEU A 253 -9.72 -9.62 -11.98
C LEU A 253 -10.25 -9.59 -13.42
N LEU A 254 -9.59 -8.85 -14.33
CA LEU A 254 -9.92 -8.87 -15.76
C LEU A 254 -9.79 -10.26 -16.37
N ALA A 255 -8.73 -10.98 -16.02
CA ALA A 255 -8.55 -12.36 -16.49
C ALA A 255 -9.66 -13.27 -15.95
N ALA A 256 -9.96 -13.20 -14.65
CA ALA A 256 -11.00 -14.02 -14.02
C ALA A 256 -12.43 -13.66 -14.47
N ALA A 257 -12.67 -12.42 -14.87
CA ALA A 257 -13.97 -11.95 -15.34
C ALA A 257 -14.45 -12.67 -16.61
N ARG A 258 -13.54 -13.22 -17.42
CA ARG A 258 -13.87 -13.96 -18.66
C ARG A 258 -14.70 -15.22 -18.38
N ASP A 259 -14.45 -15.87 -17.24
CA ASP A 259 -15.08 -17.13 -16.85
C ASP A 259 -16.10 -16.94 -15.71
N ALA A 260 -16.26 -15.70 -15.23
CA ALA A 260 -17.16 -15.42 -14.13
C ALA A 260 -18.63 -15.45 -14.57
N PRO A 261 -19.52 -16.16 -13.85
CA PRO A 261 -20.94 -16.25 -14.22
C PRO A 261 -21.69 -14.92 -14.04
N GLU A 262 -21.22 -14.06 -13.16
CA GLU A 262 -21.75 -12.74 -12.87
C GLU A 262 -20.63 -11.79 -12.44
N LEU A 263 -20.71 -10.52 -12.83
CA LEU A 263 -19.77 -9.48 -12.42
C LEU A 263 -20.36 -8.58 -11.33
N PRO A 264 -19.52 -8.12 -10.38
CA PRO A 264 -19.97 -7.19 -9.34
C PRO A 264 -20.34 -5.83 -9.92
N ARG A 265 -21.29 -5.15 -9.28
CA ARG A 265 -21.72 -3.79 -9.64
C ARG A 265 -20.95 -2.77 -8.81
N LEU A 266 -19.70 -2.54 -9.16
CA LEU A 266 -18.86 -1.58 -8.46
C LEU A 266 -19.24 -0.15 -8.85
N ARG A 267 -19.41 0.70 -7.84
CA ARG A 267 -19.62 2.14 -8.04
C ARG A 267 -18.32 2.84 -8.42
N ASP A 268 -17.25 2.52 -7.69
CA ASP A 268 -15.92 3.09 -7.88
C ASP A 268 -14.84 2.09 -7.51
N CYS A 269 -13.68 2.27 -8.13
CA CYS A 269 -12.45 1.58 -7.77
C CYS A 269 -11.33 2.59 -7.51
N VAL A 270 -10.39 2.24 -6.62
CA VAL A 270 -9.17 3.02 -6.40
C VAL A 270 -7.97 2.13 -6.64
N SER A 271 -7.11 2.54 -7.55
CA SER A 271 -5.82 1.89 -7.79
C SER A 271 -4.69 2.69 -7.14
N GLY A 272 -3.77 2.01 -6.48
CA GLY A 272 -2.62 2.68 -5.88
C GLY A 272 -1.45 1.74 -5.64
N GLY A 273 -0.35 2.32 -5.16
CA GLY A 273 0.84 1.59 -4.79
C GLY A 273 1.81 1.25 -5.92
N ALA A 274 1.35 1.23 -7.16
CA ALA A 274 2.13 1.19 -8.39
C ALA A 274 1.28 1.84 -9.49
N SER A 275 1.88 2.14 -10.63
CA SER A 275 1.14 2.69 -11.76
C SER A 275 0.27 1.65 -12.43
N LEU A 276 -0.94 2.03 -12.75
CA LEU A 276 -1.87 1.21 -13.53
C LEU A 276 -1.68 1.56 -15.02
N PRO A 277 -1.31 0.60 -15.88
CA PRO A 277 -1.24 0.86 -17.31
C PRO A 277 -2.59 1.37 -17.85
N VAL A 278 -2.56 2.42 -18.66
CA VAL A 278 -3.79 3.05 -19.19
C VAL A 278 -4.67 2.04 -19.92
N ALA A 279 -4.08 1.13 -20.70
CA ALA A 279 -4.83 0.08 -21.41
C ALA A 279 -5.58 -0.85 -20.44
N VAL A 280 -4.98 -1.18 -19.28
CA VAL A 280 -5.63 -2.01 -18.25
C VAL A 280 -6.77 -1.24 -17.59
N LEU A 281 -6.56 0.06 -17.29
CA LEU A 281 -7.58 0.94 -16.73
C LEU A 281 -8.81 0.98 -17.65
N GLU A 282 -8.62 1.31 -18.92
CA GLU A 282 -9.71 1.42 -19.92
C GLU A 282 -10.45 0.11 -20.10
N GLN A 283 -9.72 -1.02 -20.19
CA GLN A 283 -10.34 -2.34 -20.30
C GLN A 283 -11.15 -2.70 -19.05
N PHE A 284 -10.66 -2.39 -17.85
CA PHE A 284 -11.36 -2.67 -16.61
C PHE A 284 -12.64 -1.84 -16.48
N GLU A 285 -12.56 -0.54 -16.76
CA GLU A 285 -13.73 0.37 -16.74
C GLU A 285 -14.81 -0.10 -17.72
N ALA A 286 -14.42 -0.51 -18.93
CA ALA A 286 -15.36 -1.05 -19.91
C ALA A 286 -15.98 -2.39 -19.48
N THR A 287 -15.20 -3.29 -18.86
CA THR A 287 -15.67 -4.63 -18.45
C THR A 287 -16.62 -4.57 -17.27
N PHE A 288 -16.30 -3.74 -16.26
CA PHE A 288 -17.05 -3.66 -15.00
C PHE A 288 -18.04 -2.48 -14.93
N ALA A 289 -18.11 -1.65 -15.97
CA ALA A 289 -18.94 -0.44 -16.04
C ALA A 289 -18.74 0.46 -14.79
N THR A 290 -17.50 0.69 -14.37
CA THR A 290 -17.09 1.45 -13.19
C THR A 290 -16.00 2.44 -13.56
N SER A 291 -15.60 3.31 -12.62
CA SER A 291 -14.45 4.20 -12.79
C SER A 291 -13.32 3.83 -11.85
N ILE A 292 -12.07 3.92 -12.33
CA ILE A 292 -10.87 3.75 -11.51
C ILE A 292 -10.24 5.13 -11.24
N TYR A 293 -10.04 5.42 -9.97
CA TYR A 293 -9.33 6.61 -9.51
C TYR A 293 -7.93 6.18 -9.05
N GLU A 294 -6.90 6.56 -9.83
CA GLU A 294 -5.53 6.23 -9.46
C GLU A 294 -5.02 7.21 -8.39
N GLY A 295 -4.40 6.68 -7.33
CA GLY A 295 -3.83 7.45 -6.25
C GLY A 295 -2.35 7.11 -6.01
N TYR A 296 -1.62 8.08 -5.45
CA TYR A 296 -0.22 7.96 -5.12
C TYR A 296 0.05 8.30 -3.66
N GLY A 297 1.06 7.63 -3.14
CA GLY A 297 1.59 7.88 -1.83
C GLY A 297 2.51 6.77 -1.34
N LEU A 298 3.08 6.98 -0.17
CA LEU A 298 4.07 6.14 0.48
C LEU A 298 3.62 5.84 1.91
N SER A 299 4.26 4.90 2.58
CA SER A 299 4.02 4.72 4.03
C SER A 299 4.29 6.00 4.81
N GLU A 300 5.30 6.74 4.39
CA GLU A 300 5.72 8.03 4.93
C GLU A 300 4.69 9.16 4.67
N THR A 301 3.66 8.92 3.85
CA THR A 301 2.55 9.88 3.60
C THR A 301 1.18 9.35 4.03
N SER A 302 1.07 8.31 4.84
CA SER A 302 -0.08 7.82 5.66
C SER A 302 -1.29 7.15 4.97
N PRO A 303 -1.34 6.64 3.75
CA PRO A 303 -0.37 6.74 2.69
C PRO A 303 -0.67 7.84 1.66
N SER A 304 -1.92 8.35 1.57
CA SER A 304 -2.38 9.16 0.43
C SER A 304 -1.74 10.54 0.40
N ALA A 305 -1.15 10.89 -0.73
CA ALA A 305 -0.65 12.23 -1.04
C ALA A 305 -1.45 12.87 -2.18
N THR A 306 -1.69 12.13 -3.28
CA THR A 306 -2.56 12.55 -4.38
C THR A 306 -3.54 11.45 -4.75
N VAL A 307 -4.63 11.82 -5.40
CA VAL A 307 -5.57 10.89 -6.02
C VAL A 307 -6.33 11.61 -7.14
N ASN A 308 -6.69 10.88 -8.20
CA ASN A 308 -7.69 11.35 -9.14
C ASN A 308 -9.02 11.53 -8.41
N GLN A 309 -9.61 12.72 -8.48
CA GLN A 309 -10.80 13.08 -7.71
C GLN A 309 -11.94 13.45 -8.64
N ARG A 310 -13.16 13.05 -8.28
CA ARG A 310 -14.36 13.39 -9.09
C ARG A 310 -14.50 14.88 -9.34
N ALA A 311 -14.11 15.70 -8.37
CA ALA A 311 -14.24 17.18 -8.47
C ALA A 311 -13.41 17.77 -9.61
N PHE A 312 -12.27 17.15 -9.94
CA PHE A 312 -11.37 17.62 -11.01
C PHE A 312 -11.43 16.74 -12.27
N GLY A 313 -12.19 15.64 -12.23
CA GLY A 313 -12.17 14.59 -13.26
C GLY A 313 -11.00 13.63 -13.09
N ALA A 314 -11.19 12.38 -13.50
CA ALA A 314 -10.10 11.40 -13.57
C ALA A 314 -9.35 11.57 -14.88
N ARG A 315 -8.01 11.58 -14.82
CA ARG A 315 -7.14 11.66 -16.00
C ARG A 315 -6.21 10.42 -16.01
N PRO A 316 -6.44 9.46 -16.92
CA PRO A 316 -5.59 8.29 -17.05
C PRO A 316 -4.10 8.65 -17.24
N GLY A 317 -3.21 7.87 -16.62
CA GLY A 317 -1.76 8.12 -16.64
C GLY A 317 -1.28 9.19 -15.67
N THR A 318 -2.20 9.80 -14.89
CA THR A 318 -1.87 10.68 -13.76
C THR A 318 -2.30 10.07 -12.44
N VAL A 319 -1.71 10.54 -11.36
CA VAL A 319 -2.13 10.21 -9.99
C VAL A 319 -2.99 11.31 -9.36
N GLY A 320 -3.54 12.19 -10.20
CA GLY A 320 -4.49 13.23 -9.84
C GLY A 320 -3.89 14.41 -9.08
N HIS A 321 -4.68 14.99 -8.20
CA HIS A 321 -4.35 16.17 -7.41
C HIS A 321 -3.99 15.81 -5.98
N ALA A 322 -3.25 16.70 -5.31
CA ALA A 322 -3.03 16.64 -3.88
C ALA A 322 -4.37 16.51 -3.13
N ILE A 323 -4.39 15.68 -2.09
CA ILE A 323 -5.55 15.58 -1.20
C ILE A 323 -5.65 16.84 -0.33
N TRP A 324 -6.82 17.10 0.21
CA TRP A 324 -7.06 18.28 1.07
C TRP A 324 -6.03 18.40 2.20
N GLY A 325 -5.48 19.61 2.37
CA GLY A 325 -4.49 19.90 3.42
C GLY A 325 -3.09 19.33 3.17
N VAL A 326 -2.80 18.94 1.93
CA VAL A 326 -1.49 18.44 1.49
C VAL A 326 -1.03 19.26 0.29
N ASP A 327 0.22 19.67 0.30
CA ASP A 327 0.91 20.24 -0.86
C ASP A 327 1.76 19.15 -1.51
N VAL A 328 1.64 19.02 -2.84
CA VAL A 328 2.48 18.14 -3.65
C VAL A 328 3.06 18.96 -4.78
N GLU A 329 4.40 19.03 -4.84
CA GLU A 329 5.13 19.82 -5.81
C GLU A 329 6.24 19.00 -6.44
N VAL A 330 6.89 19.59 -7.45
CA VAL A 330 8.06 19.02 -8.11
C VAL A 330 9.26 19.90 -7.80
N ALA A 331 10.36 19.29 -7.35
CA ALA A 331 11.58 19.98 -6.96
C ALA A 331 12.78 19.52 -7.81
N ASP A 332 13.78 20.36 -7.87
CA ASP A 332 15.06 20.04 -8.51
C ASP A 332 15.73 18.83 -7.83
N VAL A 333 16.07 17.84 -8.65
CA VAL A 333 16.68 16.58 -8.19
C VAL A 333 18.15 16.77 -7.75
N GLU A 334 18.86 17.72 -8.36
CA GLU A 334 20.29 17.93 -8.12
C GLU A 334 20.55 18.67 -6.81
N THR A 335 19.60 19.52 -6.40
CA THR A 335 19.72 20.29 -5.16
C THR A 335 19.19 19.48 -3.97
N THR A 336 20.09 18.88 -3.17
CA THR A 336 19.71 17.98 -2.07
C THR A 336 19.58 18.68 -0.71
N GLU A 337 20.29 19.79 -0.49
CA GLU A 337 20.36 20.48 0.81
C GLU A 337 19.17 21.41 1.10
N ARG A 338 18.44 21.78 0.09
CA ARG A 338 17.23 22.61 0.15
C ARG A 338 16.23 22.22 -0.91
N ILE A 339 14.98 22.64 -0.75
CA ILE A 339 13.93 22.42 -1.76
C ILE A 339 13.88 23.62 -2.72
N VAL A 340 14.12 23.35 -4.00
CA VAL A 340 13.95 24.32 -5.10
C VAL A 340 12.81 23.82 -5.97
N LEU A 341 11.64 24.45 -5.83
CA LEU A 341 10.45 24.05 -6.59
C LEU A 341 10.60 24.46 -8.07
N LEU A 342 10.17 23.55 -8.95
CA LEU A 342 10.17 23.75 -10.39
C LEU A 342 8.81 24.27 -10.88
N PRO A 343 8.79 25.06 -11.97
CA PRO A 343 7.53 25.50 -12.58
C PRO A 343 6.73 24.32 -13.16
N PRO A 344 5.41 24.48 -13.34
CA PRO A 344 4.55 23.46 -13.93
C PRO A 344 5.07 22.98 -15.29
N GLY A 345 5.01 21.66 -15.52
CA GLY A 345 5.47 21.00 -16.74
C GLY A 345 6.93 20.55 -16.69
N GLU A 346 7.71 21.02 -15.75
CA GLU A 346 9.09 20.55 -15.57
C GLU A 346 9.14 19.24 -14.78
N ARG A 347 10.16 18.44 -15.11
CA ARG A 347 10.40 17.13 -14.49
C ARG A 347 11.39 17.27 -13.35
N GLY A 348 11.05 16.70 -12.19
CA GLY A 348 11.91 16.68 -11.01
C GLY A 348 11.44 15.67 -9.99
N GLU A 349 11.95 15.77 -8.76
CA GLU A 349 11.51 14.93 -7.65
C GLU A 349 10.19 15.41 -7.08
N VAL A 350 9.24 14.50 -6.90
CA VAL A 350 7.99 14.78 -6.21
C VAL A 350 8.27 15.00 -4.73
N VAL A 351 7.82 16.14 -4.19
CA VAL A 351 7.95 16.48 -2.78
C VAL A 351 6.59 16.73 -2.16
N VAL A 352 6.42 16.33 -0.91
CA VAL A 352 5.13 16.36 -0.21
C VAL A 352 5.25 17.10 1.11
N ARG A 353 4.27 17.96 1.40
CA ARG A 353 4.14 18.65 2.68
C ARG A 353 2.69 18.64 3.14
N GLY A 354 2.44 18.35 4.41
CA GLY A 354 1.08 18.38 4.96
C GLY A 354 0.88 17.46 6.16
N HIS A 355 -0.37 17.36 6.56
CA HIS A 355 -0.78 16.54 7.71
C HIS A 355 -0.51 15.04 7.55
N ASN A 356 -0.28 14.57 6.33
CA ASN A 356 -0.04 13.18 6.00
C ASN A 356 1.42 12.74 6.12
N VAL A 357 2.36 13.69 6.21
CA VAL A 357 3.78 13.40 6.32
C VAL A 357 4.11 12.84 7.70
N PHE A 358 4.83 11.74 7.75
CA PHE A 358 5.24 11.01 8.95
C PHE A 358 6.08 11.86 9.93
N ALA A 359 6.15 11.42 11.19
CA ALA A 359 6.97 12.11 12.19
C ALA A 359 8.49 11.86 12.02
N GLY A 360 8.87 10.89 11.20
CA GLY A 360 10.25 10.52 10.93
C GLY A 360 10.47 9.00 10.97
N TYR A 361 11.71 8.59 10.78
CA TYR A 361 12.12 7.20 10.93
C TYR A 361 12.49 6.90 12.39
N LEU A 362 11.98 5.78 12.89
CA LEU A 362 12.21 5.32 14.25
C LEU A 362 13.71 5.15 14.51
N ASP A 363 14.20 5.83 15.55
CA ASP A 363 15.60 5.80 16.01
C ASP A 363 16.65 6.11 14.91
N ASP A 364 16.23 6.79 13.81
CA ASP A 364 17.11 7.19 12.71
C ASP A 364 16.92 8.68 12.35
N PRO A 365 17.41 9.62 13.22
CA PRO A 365 17.29 11.05 12.96
C PRO A 365 18.06 11.51 11.72
N ALA A 366 19.15 10.82 11.35
CA ALA A 366 19.91 11.15 10.17
C ALA A 366 19.13 10.85 8.88
N ALA A 367 18.49 9.67 8.80
CA ALA A 367 17.61 9.34 7.68
C ALA A 367 16.38 10.26 7.63
N THR A 368 15.85 10.66 8.79
CA THR A 368 14.73 11.61 8.87
C THR A 368 15.13 12.98 8.32
N ALA A 369 16.27 13.51 8.73
CA ALA A 369 16.80 14.80 8.25
C ALA A 369 17.10 14.77 6.73
N GLY A 370 17.57 13.64 6.20
CA GLY A 370 17.77 13.47 4.75
C GLY A 370 16.48 13.31 3.95
N ALA A 371 15.40 12.84 4.60
CA ALA A 371 14.11 12.64 3.94
C ALA A 371 13.20 13.87 4.02
N VAL A 372 13.30 14.67 5.09
CA VAL A 372 12.48 15.88 5.30
C VAL A 372 13.38 17.09 5.31
N VAL A 373 13.32 17.87 4.23
CA VAL A 373 14.14 19.08 4.00
C VAL A 373 13.22 20.29 3.83
N ASP A 374 13.47 21.37 4.51
CA ASP A 374 12.66 22.61 4.48
C ASP A 374 11.15 22.36 4.74
N GLY A 375 10.80 21.34 5.53
CA GLY A 375 9.44 20.95 5.82
C GLY A 375 8.75 20.13 4.71
N TRP A 376 9.48 19.76 3.67
CA TRP A 376 9.01 18.88 2.58
C TRP A 376 9.62 17.49 2.70
N PHE A 377 8.80 16.47 2.55
CA PHE A 377 9.24 15.09 2.43
C PHE A 377 9.65 14.80 0.99
N ARG A 378 10.90 14.38 0.79
CA ARG A 378 11.47 13.92 -0.48
C ARG A 378 11.10 12.47 -0.72
N THR A 379 10.32 12.23 -1.76
CA THR A 379 9.74 10.90 -2.01
C THR A 379 10.71 9.92 -2.68
N GLY A 380 11.73 10.44 -3.38
CA GLY A 380 12.59 9.68 -4.27
C GLY A 380 11.90 9.23 -5.56
N ASP A 381 10.70 9.72 -5.83
CA ASP A 381 9.96 9.45 -7.06
C ASP A 381 10.06 10.68 -7.98
N VAL A 382 10.31 10.45 -9.27
CA VAL A 382 10.38 11.49 -10.29
C VAL A 382 9.01 11.69 -10.91
N GLY A 383 8.59 12.94 -11.04
CA GLY A 383 7.28 13.27 -11.60
C GLY A 383 7.24 14.60 -12.35
N VAL A 384 6.07 14.92 -12.83
CA VAL A 384 5.70 16.19 -13.45
C VAL A 384 4.36 16.63 -12.87
N LYS A 385 4.24 17.90 -12.54
CA LYS A 385 2.95 18.54 -12.20
C LYS A 385 2.60 19.51 -13.33
N ASP A 386 1.43 19.33 -13.92
CA ASP A 386 0.99 20.22 -15.01
C ASP A 386 0.38 21.53 -14.49
N ALA A 387 0.05 22.44 -15.41
CA ALA A 387 -0.55 23.74 -15.09
C ALA A 387 -1.95 23.64 -14.48
N GLU A 388 -2.64 22.52 -14.66
CA GLU A 388 -3.96 22.22 -14.07
C GLU A 388 -3.84 21.55 -12.70
N GLY A 389 -2.61 21.22 -12.26
CA GLY A 389 -2.32 20.62 -10.95
C GLY A 389 -2.32 19.09 -10.91
N PHE A 390 -2.50 18.41 -12.07
CA PHE A 390 -2.38 16.95 -12.12
C PHE A 390 -0.92 16.54 -12.01
N VAL A 391 -0.67 15.55 -11.15
CA VAL A 391 0.65 14.96 -10.96
C VAL A 391 0.74 13.65 -11.75
N SER A 392 1.84 13.51 -12.50
CA SER A 392 2.22 12.24 -13.14
C SER A 392 3.52 11.74 -12.55
N ILE A 393 3.54 10.49 -12.08
CA ILE A 393 4.77 9.84 -11.63
C ILE A 393 5.43 9.22 -12.85
N VAL A 394 6.65 9.61 -13.12
CA VAL A 394 7.42 9.11 -14.27
C VAL A 394 8.17 7.85 -13.92
N ASP A 395 8.91 7.85 -12.81
CA ASP A 395 9.63 6.66 -12.29
C ASP A 395 10.18 6.93 -10.89
N ARG A 396 10.93 5.95 -10.36
CA ARG A 396 11.75 6.13 -9.16
C ARG A 396 13.18 6.48 -9.52
N THR A 397 13.78 7.41 -8.81
CA THR A 397 15.19 7.80 -9.00
C THR A 397 16.14 6.58 -8.96
N LYS A 398 15.87 5.61 -8.08
CA LYS A 398 16.66 4.38 -7.91
C LYS A 398 16.43 3.29 -8.95
N ASP A 399 15.34 3.35 -9.71
CA ASP A 399 14.99 2.37 -10.75
C ASP A 399 15.35 2.88 -12.16
N LEU A 400 15.80 4.13 -12.25
CA LEU A 400 16.28 4.74 -13.48
C LEU A 400 17.39 3.91 -14.12
N VAL A 401 17.30 3.68 -15.42
CA VAL A 401 18.34 2.99 -16.19
C VAL A 401 19.20 4.05 -16.87
N ILE A 402 20.50 4.04 -16.57
CA ILE A 402 21.44 5.00 -17.15
C ILE A 402 22.15 4.33 -18.34
N ARG A 403 21.60 4.57 -19.55
CA ARG A 403 22.11 3.99 -20.78
C ARG A 403 22.86 5.02 -21.61
N SER A 404 24.18 4.83 -21.80
CA SER A 404 25.03 5.76 -22.56
C SER A 404 24.90 7.22 -22.09
N GLY A 405 24.74 7.45 -20.77
CA GLY A 405 24.53 8.77 -20.19
C GLY A 405 23.11 9.32 -20.32
N PHE A 406 22.20 8.60 -20.94
CA PHE A 406 20.77 8.97 -21.01
C PHE A 406 19.97 8.29 -19.92
N ASN A 407 19.11 9.05 -19.27
CA ASN A 407 18.13 8.54 -18.32
C ASN A 407 16.98 7.87 -19.07
N VAL A 408 16.85 6.56 -18.91
CA VAL A 408 15.70 5.80 -19.40
C VAL A 408 14.80 5.46 -18.22
N TYR A 409 13.56 5.84 -18.34
CA TYR A 409 12.53 5.60 -17.31
C TYR A 409 11.83 4.27 -17.60
N PRO A 410 12.05 3.22 -16.81
CA PRO A 410 11.43 1.90 -17.03
C PRO A 410 9.94 1.94 -17.23
N ARG A 411 9.22 2.78 -16.49
CA ARG A 411 7.78 2.93 -16.60
C ARG A 411 7.33 3.41 -17.99
N GLU A 412 8.06 4.34 -18.61
CA GLU A 412 7.73 4.81 -19.97
C GLU A 412 7.78 3.66 -20.97
N VAL A 413 8.73 2.75 -20.80
CA VAL A 413 8.88 1.56 -21.63
C VAL A 413 7.80 0.52 -21.32
N GLU A 414 7.49 0.30 -20.04
CA GLU A 414 6.43 -0.58 -19.56
C GLU A 414 5.06 -0.16 -20.13
N GLU A 415 4.73 1.13 -20.08
CA GLU A 415 3.48 1.70 -20.62
C GLU A 415 3.32 1.45 -22.13
N VAL A 416 4.41 1.55 -22.88
CA VAL A 416 4.37 1.26 -24.31
C VAL A 416 4.16 -0.23 -24.53
N LEU A 417 4.94 -1.10 -23.87
CA LEU A 417 4.86 -2.56 -24.05
C LEU A 417 3.51 -3.14 -23.60
N ALA A 418 2.90 -2.56 -22.56
CA ALA A 418 1.58 -2.98 -22.06
C ALA A 418 0.43 -2.76 -23.08
N ARG A 419 0.64 -1.95 -24.13
CA ARG A 419 -0.35 -1.76 -25.21
C ARG A 419 -0.33 -2.86 -26.26
N HIS A 420 0.63 -3.77 -26.19
CA HIS A 420 0.69 -4.88 -27.12
C HIS A 420 -0.25 -6.00 -26.66
N ASP A 421 -1.18 -6.45 -27.51
CA ASP A 421 -2.25 -7.41 -27.20
C ASP A 421 -1.74 -8.74 -26.61
N GLY A 422 -0.53 -9.13 -26.95
CA GLY A 422 0.10 -10.34 -26.43
C GLY A 422 0.73 -10.19 -25.05
N VAL A 423 0.83 -8.98 -24.46
CA VAL A 423 1.47 -8.72 -23.19
C VAL A 423 0.45 -8.68 -22.06
N ALA A 424 0.54 -9.62 -21.11
CA ALA A 424 -0.29 -9.63 -19.90
C ALA A 424 0.32 -8.77 -18.79
N GLN A 425 1.64 -8.93 -18.57
CA GLN A 425 2.40 -8.14 -17.60
C GLN A 425 3.80 -7.86 -18.12
N VAL A 426 4.38 -6.75 -17.70
CA VAL A 426 5.74 -6.36 -18.06
C VAL A 426 6.44 -5.69 -16.90
N ALA A 427 7.73 -5.96 -16.77
CA ALA A 427 8.64 -5.23 -15.89
C ALA A 427 9.92 -4.89 -16.66
N VAL A 428 10.33 -3.63 -16.61
CA VAL A 428 11.56 -3.15 -17.26
C VAL A 428 12.62 -2.84 -16.20
N VAL A 429 13.83 -3.30 -16.44
CA VAL A 429 14.98 -3.09 -15.55
C VAL A 429 16.24 -2.79 -16.33
N GLY A 430 17.16 -2.06 -15.70
CA GLY A 430 18.55 -1.95 -16.17
C GLY A 430 19.35 -3.18 -15.76
N VAL A 431 20.17 -3.66 -16.67
CA VAL A 431 21.17 -4.72 -16.44
C VAL A 431 22.53 -4.16 -16.80
N PRO A 432 23.56 -4.36 -15.96
CA PRO A 432 24.92 -3.87 -16.26
C PRO A 432 25.39 -4.31 -17.64
N ASP A 433 25.98 -3.37 -18.39
CA ASP A 433 26.55 -3.57 -19.73
C ASP A 433 27.86 -2.79 -19.88
N GLU A 434 28.90 -3.46 -20.39
CA GLU A 434 30.26 -2.88 -20.47
C GLU A 434 30.37 -1.70 -21.46
N GLN A 435 29.49 -1.62 -22.45
CA GLN A 435 29.59 -0.61 -23.51
C GLN A 435 28.70 0.61 -23.23
N VAL A 436 27.53 0.40 -22.65
CA VAL A 436 26.51 1.44 -22.48
C VAL A 436 26.20 1.78 -21.02
N GLY A 437 26.90 1.15 -20.06
CA GLY A 437 26.69 1.28 -18.62
C GLY A 437 25.57 0.37 -18.14
N GLU A 438 24.35 0.61 -18.55
CA GLU A 438 23.22 -0.30 -18.35
C GLU A 438 22.44 -0.52 -19.65
N GLU A 439 21.99 -1.76 -19.86
CA GLU A 439 21.10 -2.10 -20.96
C GLU A 439 19.65 -2.27 -20.47
N VAL A 440 18.72 -1.77 -21.29
CA VAL A 440 17.28 -1.86 -20.99
C VAL A 440 16.77 -3.26 -21.33
N VAL A 441 16.26 -3.98 -20.35
CA VAL A 441 15.69 -5.33 -20.50
C VAL A 441 14.24 -5.34 -20.06
N ALA A 442 13.35 -5.84 -20.93
CA ALA A 442 11.95 -6.07 -20.59
C ALA A 442 11.74 -7.55 -20.22
N VAL A 443 11.10 -7.81 -19.10
CA VAL A 443 10.64 -9.15 -18.68
C VAL A 443 9.12 -9.18 -18.81
N VAL A 444 8.63 -10.08 -19.64
CA VAL A 444 7.24 -10.08 -20.11
C VAL A 444 6.55 -11.39 -19.78
N VAL A 445 5.35 -11.31 -19.23
CA VAL A 445 4.40 -12.40 -19.11
C VAL A 445 3.44 -12.30 -20.29
N PRO A 446 3.39 -13.27 -21.21
CA PRO A 446 2.46 -13.23 -22.34
C PRO A 446 1.03 -13.57 -21.90
N THR A 447 0.03 -13.11 -22.68
CA THR A 447 -1.41 -13.40 -22.44
C THR A 447 -1.74 -14.88 -22.64
N ALA A 448 -0.96 -15.58 -23.47
CA ALA A 448 -1.04 -17.03 -23.70
C ALA A 448 0.33 -17.52 -24.23
N PRO A 449 0.64 -18.81 -24.11
CA PRO A 449 1.83 -19.40 -24.74
C PRO A 449 1.88 -19.10 -26.24
N GLY A 450 2.99 -18.51 -26.71
CA GLY A 450 3.17 -18.12 -28.12
C GLY A 450 2.45 -16.82 -28.56
N ALA A 451 1.77 -16.10 -27.65
CA ALA A 451 1.12 -14.82 -27.98
C ALA A 451 2.13 -13.69 -28.27
N VAL A 452 3.38 -13.85 -27.82
CA VAL A 452 4.46 -12.88 -28.02
C VAL A 452 5.69 -13.60 -28.55
N ASP A 453 6.26 -13.06 -29.63
CA ASP A 453 7.63 -13.32 -30.04
C ASP A 453 8.53 -12.21 -29.46
N ALA A 454 9.64 -12.60 -28.83
CA ALA A 454 10.51 -11.66 -28.11
C ALA A 454 11.17 -10.65 -29.05
N ASP A 455 11.64 -11.09 -30.22
CA ASP A 455 12.33 -10.23 -31.19
C ASP A 455 11.32 -9.32 -31.90
N ALA A 456 10.14 -9.83 -32.22
CA ALA A 456 9.05 -9.03 -32.78
C ALA A 456 8.61 -7.93 -31.80
N LEU A 457 8.56 -8.21 -30.49
CA LEU A 457 8.22 -7.21 -29.47
C LEU A 457 9.30 -6.14 -29.30
N VAL A 458 10.60 -6.47 -29.47
CA VAL A 458 11.68 -5.49 -29.53
C VAL A 458 11.47 -4.54 -30.71
N GLU A 459 11.19 -5.08 -31.91
CA GLU A 459 10.95 -4.27 -33.10
C GLU A 459 9.71 -3.39 -32.93
N TRP A 460 8.63 -3.94 -32.37
CA TRP A 460 7.41 -3.19 -32.06
C TRP A 460 7.68 -2.01 -31.10
N ALA A 461 8.52 -2.23 -30.10
CA ALA A 461 8.95 -1.17 -29.17
C ALA A 461 9.86 -0.15 -29.84
N ARG A 462 10.76 -0.58 -30.73
CA ARG A 462 11.68 0.29 -31.47
C ARG A 462 10.96 1.31 -32.35
N GLU A 463 9.82 0.94 -32.92
CA GLU A 463 9.01 1.85 -33.72
C GLU A 463 8.31 2.97 -32.91
N ARG A 464 8.16 2.76 -31.59
CA ARG A 464 7.34 3.59 -30.71
C ARG A 464 8.15 4.36 -29.65
N LEU A 465 9.39 3.94 -29.43
CA LEU A 465 10.28 4.49 -28.41
C LEU A 465 11.55 5.05 -29.06
N GLY A 466 12.10 6.09 -28.45
CA GLY A 466 13.38 6.66 -28.85
C GLY A 466 14.51 5.63 -28.82
N ARG A 467 15.51 5.80 -29.69
CA ARG A 467 16.61 4.86 -29.88
C ARG A 467 17.36 4.46 -28.60
N HIS A 468 17.41 5.34 -27.61
CA HIS A 468 18.06 5.07 -26.30
C HIS A 468 17.15 4.37 -25.31
N LYS A 469 15.80 4.32 -25.53
CA LYS A 469 14.81 3.87 -24.56
C LYS A 469 14.31 2.44 -24.78
N TYR A 470 14.13 2.01 -26.06
CA TYR A 470 13.51 0.72 -26.30
C TYR A 470 14.37 -0.44 -25.77
N PRO A 471 13.77 -1.50 -25.24
CA PRO A 471 14.53 -2.64 -24.70
C PRO A 471 15.25 -3.36 -25.82
N ARG A 472 16.51 -3.71 -25.58
CA ARG A 472 17.32 -4.50 -26.53
C ARG A 472 17.10 -5.99 -26.38
N ARG A 473 16.52 -6.37 -25.26
CA ARG A 473 16.22 -7.76 -24.96
C ARG A 473 14.87 -7.86 -24.28
N VAL A 474 14.06 -8.79 -24.76
CA VAL A 474 12.81 -9.23 -24.12
C VAL A 474 13.03 -10.63 -23.58
N VAL A 475 12.65 -10.88 -22.34
CA VAL A 475 12.72 -12.18 -21.69
C VAL A 475 11.31 -12.60 -21.33
N LEU A 476 10.82 -13.66 -21.95
CA LEU A 476 9.52 -14.23 -21.64
C LEU A 476 9.60 -15.10 -20.39
N VAL A 477 8.61 -14.95 -19.51
CA VAL A 477 8.47 -15.66 -18.24
C VAL A 477 7.01 -16.05 -18.00
N ASP A 478 6.78 -17.02 -17.13
CA ASP A 478 5.43 -17.44 -16.76
C ASP A 478 4.84 -16.51 -15.70
N ASP A 479 5.69 -15.91 -14.83
CA ASP A 479 5.28 -15.01 -13.76
C ASP A 479 6.34 -13.93 -13.45
N LEU A 480 5.89 -12.80 -12.92
CA LEU A 480 6.75 -11.79 -12.31
C LEU A 480 6.82 -11.97 -10.79
N PRO A 481 8.00 -11.79 -10.16
CA PRO A 481 8.10 -11.88 -8.71
C PRO A 481 7.34 -10.74 -8.04
N LEU A 482 6.38 -11.10 -7.17
CA LEU A 482 5.55 -10.16 -6.43
C LEU A 482 5.97 -10.10 -4.97
N GLY A 483 5.93 -8.91 -4.39
CA GLY A 483 6.10 -8.69 -2.96
C GLY A 483 4.81 -8.99 -2.16
N PRO A 484 4.88 -8.87 -0.82
CA PRO A 484 3.74 -9.10 0.06
C PRO A 484 2.51 -8.23 -0.24
N THR A 485 2.72 -7.12 -0.94
CA THR A 485 1.70 -6.15 -1.34
C THR A 485 1.27 -6.31 -2.80
N HIS A 486 1.57 -7.45 -3.42
CA HIS A 486 1.31 -7.74 -4.84
C HIS A 486 1.98 -6.77 -5.83
N LYS A 487 3.03 -6.04 -5.41
CA LYS A 487 3.86 -5.21 -6.30
C LYS A 487 4.99 -6.03 -6.89
N VAL A 488 5.33 -5.74 -8.15
CA VAL A 488 6.48 -6.36 -8.81
C VAL A 488 7.77 -5.95 -8.10
N LEU A 489 8.60 -6.93 -7.76
CA LEU A 489 9.89 -6.74 -7.10
C LEU A 489 11.00 -6.63 -8.17
N LYS A 490 11.26 -5.41 -8.68
CA LYS A 490 12.30 -5.16 -9.71
C LYS A 490 13.70 -5.66 -9.31
N ARG A 491 14.05 -5.59 -8.02
CA ARG A 491 15.30 -6.16 -7.50
C ARG A 491 15.37 -7.67 -7.73
N GLU A 492 14.28 -8.37 -7.49
CA GLU A 492 14.19 -9.81 -7.70
C GLU A 492 14.19 -10.18 -9.20
N VAL A 493 13.56 -9.34 -10.02
CA VAL A 493 13.64 -9.47 -11.49
C VAL A 493 15.10 -9.39 -11.95
N ARG A 494 15.86 -8.37 -11.49
CA ARG A 494 17.30 -8.24 -11.81
C ARG A 494 18.10 -9.48 -11.35
N ARG A 495 17.84 -9.99 -10.14
CA ARG A 495 18.50 -11.19 -9.61
C ARG A 495 18.25 -12.42 -10.49
N ARG A 496 16.97 -12.69 -10.83
CA ARG A 496 16.61 -13.81 -11.71
C ARG A 496 17.24 -13.70 -13.11
N LEU A 497 17.37 -12.48 -13.64
CA LEU A 497 18.05 -12.25 -14.92
C LEU A 497 19.56 -12.54 -14.82
N ALA A 498 20.22 -12.15 -13.76
CA ALA A 498 21.64 -12.42 -13.52
C ALA A 498 21.93 -13.92 -13.38
N GLU A 499 21.08 -14.65 -12.65
CA GLU A 499 21.17 -16.12 -12.51
C GLU A 499 20.99 -16.84 -13.84
N ARG A 500 20.01 -16.42 -14.67
CA ARG A 500 19.83 -16.97 -16.02
C ARG A 500 21.01 -16.67 -16.94
N ALA A 501 21.68 -15.54 -16.79
CA ALA A 501 22.88 -15.19 -17.56
C ALA A 501 24.09 -16.04 -17.14
N ALA A 502 24.25 -16.32 -15.85
CA ALA A 502 25.33 -17.13 -15.30
C ALA A 502 25.18 -18.64 -15.61
N ALA A 503 23.97 -19.09 -15.91
CA ALA A 503 23.64 -20.50 -16.25
C ALA A 503 23.79 -20.81 -17.77
N ARG A 504 24.07 -19.81 -18.61
CA ARG A 504 24.33 -19.94 -20.06
C ARG A 504 25.80 -19.83 -20.36
#